data_2d685f02469353cce1ff25b5b9bd370d
#
_entry.id   2d685f02469353cce1ff25b5b9bd370d
#
_cell.length_a   1.000
_cell.length_b   1.000
_cell.length_c   1.000
_cell.angle_alpha   90.00
_cell.angle_beta   90.00
_cell.angle_gamma   90.00
#
_symmetry.space_group_name_H-M   'P 1'
#
loop_
_entity.id
_entity.type
_entity.pdbx_description
1 polymer ?
#
loop_
_entity_poly.entity_id
_entity_poly.type
_entity_poly.pdbx_seq_one_letter_code
_entity_poly.pdbx_strand_id
1 'polypeptide(L)'
;VPAEIVFVLPNNKNIIMAAQQCIGLTEKTVVVIPTASIPQGVSAMMAVDPDMSDADAIAKAMTDAAQCVSTAQITYAARNSDFDGFDIHEGDYLALLDGKLLGTDRDVSALLDGLSDEAASREAEFITVFYGEDVNEEDAHKACDAFTRKCPDAEVNLICGGQPVYYYIISIE
;
A
#
# COMPACT_ATOMS: atom_id res chain seq x y z
N VAL A 1 16.52 6.84 18.84
CA VAL A 1 15.23 6.76 19.55
C VAL A 1 15.52 6.37 20.99
N PRO A 2 14.96 7.06 22.02
CA PRO A 2 15.15 6.73 23.43
C PRO A 2 14.20 5.59 23.88
N ALA A 3 14.41 4.40 23.33
CA ALA A 3 13.63 3.20 23.63
C ALA A 3 14.56 1.99 23.68
N GLU A 4 14.22 0.97 24.45
CA GLU A 4 14.94 -0.30 24.54
C GLU A 4 14.57 -1.23 23.38
N ILE A 5 13.30 -1.22 23.00
CA ILE A 5 12.75 -1.99 21.89
C ILE A 5 12.33 -1.03 20.78
N VAL A 6 12.73 -1.32 19.54
CA VAL A 6 12.43 -0.50 18.37
C VAL A 6 11.83 -1.39 17.28
N PHE A 7 10.58 -1.12 16.89
CA PHE A 7 9.95 -1.75 15.75
C PHE A 7 10.24 -0.92 14.50
N VAL A 8 10.70 -1.58 13.44
CA VAL A 8 11.00 -0.95 12.14
C VAL A 8 10.05 -1.48 11.09
N LEU A 9 9.27 -0.57 10.49
CA LEU A 9 8.34 -0.85 9.40
C LEU A 9 8.92 -0.25 8.12
N PRO A 10 9.59 -1.02 7.26
CA PRO A 10 10.23 -0.49 6.05
C PRO A 10 9.25 0.09 5.03
N ASN A 11 8.03 -0.44 4.97
CA ASN A 11 6.99 -0.06 4.00
C ASN A 11 7.44 -0.11 2.54
N ASN A 12 8.49 -0.88 2.28
CA ASN A 12 9.07 -1.10 0.96
C ASN A 12 9.82 -2.43 0.94
N LYS A 13 9.40 -3.34 0.05
CA LYS A 13 10.00 -4.68 -0.06
C LYS A 13 11.53 -4.66 -0.29
N ASN A 14 12.03 -3.63 -0.98
CA ASN A 14 13.46 -3.52 -1.29
C ASN A 14 14.31 -3.12 -0.08
N ILE A 15 13.69 -2.56 0.97
CA ILE A 15 14.36 -2.07 2.17
C ILE A 15 14.31 -3.11 3.31
N ILE A 16 13.41 -4.08 3.26
CA ILE A 16 13.23 -5.08 4.33
C ILE A 16 14.55 -5.79 4.67
N MET A 17 15.26 -6.26 3.65
CA MET A 17 16.54 -6.97 3.85
C MET A 17 17.61 -6.05 4.47
N ALA A 18 17.71 -4.80 4.04
CA ALA A 18 18.62 -3.83 4.62
C ALA A 18 18.28 -3.52 6.08
N ALA A 19 16.99 -3.37 6.41
CA ALA A 19 16.53 -3.18 7.78
C ALA A 19 16.90 -4.39 8.67
N GLN A 20 16.73 -5.61 8.19
CA GLN A 20 17.11 -6.82 8.90
C GLN A 20 18.64 -6.90 9.18
N GLN A 21 19.46 -6.44 8.25
CA GLN A 21 20.91 -6.38 8.43
C GLN A 21 21.35 -5.38 9.51
N CYS A 22 20.52 -4.38 9.82
CA CYS A 22 20.82 -3.39 10.85
C CYS A 22 20.60 -3.91 12.28
N ILE A 23 19.90 -5.03 12.49
CA ILE A 23 19.57 -5.58 13.81
C ILE A 23 20.86 -5.77 14.65
N GLY A 24 21.92 -6.32 14.05
CA GLY A 24 23.20 -6.59 14.73
C GLY A 24 24.10 -5.37 14.95
N LEU A 25 23.69 -4.17 14.49
CA LEU A 25 24.52 -2.95 14.57
C LEU A 25 24.21 -2.08 15.80
N THR A 26 23.34 -2.53 16.68
CA THR A 26 22.91 -1.78 17.88
C THR A 26 22.78 -2.73 19.07
N GLU A 27 22.94 -2.19 20.28
CA GLU A 27 22.68 -2.91 21.53
C GLU A 27 21.19 -2.99 21.90
N LYS A 28 20.34 -2.27 21.15
CA LYS A 28 18.88 -2.26 21.35
C LYS A 28 18.25 -3.50 20.75
N THR A 29 17.10 -3.89 21.28
CA THR A 29 16.25 -4.89 20.64
C THR A 29 15.54 -4.25 19.44
N VAL A 30 15.95 -4.64 18.24
CA VAL A 30 15.32 -4.18 17.00
C VAL A 30 14.49 -5.31 16.40
N VAL A 31 13.23 -5.03 16.15
CA VAL A 31 12.28 -5.96 15.51
C VAL A 31 11.84 -5.37 14.17
N VAL A 32 12.10 -6.07 13.08
CA VAL A 32 11.68 -5.64 11.74
C VAL A 32 10.36 -6.31 11.39
N ILE A 33 9.32 -5.50 11.21
CA ILE A 33 8.02 -5.94 10.69
C ILE A 33 8.10 -5.87 9.16
N PRO A 34 7.91 -6.97 8.43
CA PRO A 34 8.20 -7.02 6.99
C PRO A 34 7.11 -6.37 6.13
N THR A 35 6.81 -5.11 6.41
CA THR A 35 5.84 -4.32 5.63
C THR A 35 6.43 -3.92 4.28
N ALA A 36 5.71 -4.18 3.20
CA ALA A 36 6.14 -3.91 1.83
C ALA A 36 5.52 -2.63 1.25
N SER A 37 4.55 -2.04 1.95
CA SER A 37 3.82 -0.84 1.52
C SER A 37 3.41 0.03 2.71
N ILE A 38 3.05 1.28 2.44
CA ILE A 38 2.54 2.20 3.47
C ILE A 38 1.22 1.69 4.08
N PRO A 39 0.21 1.24 3.31
CA PRO A 39 -0.99 0.65 3.88
C PRO A 39 -0.71 -0.49 4.85
N GLN A 40 0.17 -1.43 4.50
CA GLN A 40 0.60 -2.50 5.41
C GLN A 40 1.20 -1.96 6.72
N GLY A 41 2.00 -0.89 6.62
CA GLY A 41 2.56 -0.23 7.81
C GLY A 41 1.50 0.42 8.68
N VAL A 42 0.48 1.02 8.09
CA VAL A 42 -0.65 1.62 8.82
C VAL A 42 -1.43 0.55 9.58
N SER A 43 -1.86 -0.52 8.90
CA SER A 43 -2.61 -1.62 9.53
C SER A 43 -1.79 -2.33 10.60
N ALA A 44 -0.47 -2.52 10.38
CA ALA A 44 0.43 -3.03 11.41
C ALA A 44 0.44 -2.15 12.66
N MET A 45 0.53 -0.83 12.50
CA MET A 45 0.51 0.11 13.63
C MET A 45 -0.83 0.12 14.38
N MET A 46 -1.95 -0.01 13.66
CA MET A 46 -3.29 -0.07 14.26
C MET A 46 -3.53 -1.36 15.06
N ALA A 47 -2.79 -2.43 14.77
CA ALA A 47 -2.89 -3.70 15.50
C ALA A 47 -2.15 -3.70 16.85
N VAL A 48 -1.41 -2.63 17.18
CA VAL A 48 -0.69 -2.52 18.45
C VAL A 48 -1.68 -2.21 19.57
N ASP A 49 -1.82 -3.15 20.51
CA ASP A 49 -2.54 -2.91 21.75
C ASP A 49 -1.61 -2.23 22.76
N PRO A 50 -1.96 -1.05 23.28
CA PRO A 50 -1.14 -0.32 24.27
C PRO A 50 -0.85 -1.10 25.56
N ASP A 51 -1.69 -2.09 25.88
CA ASP A 51 -1.54 -2.92 27.08
C ASP A 51 -0.60 -4.12 26.85
N MET A 52 -0.19 -4.38 25.62
CA MET A 52 0.82 -5.39 25.29
C MET A 52 2.22 -4.94 25.71
N SER A 53 2.94 -5.81 26.41
CA SER A 53 4.33 -5.57 26.84
C SER A 53 5.33 -6.56 26.23
N ASP A 54 4.86 -7.66 25.65
CA ASP A 54 5.71 -8.66 25.01
C ASP A 54 6.01 -8.28 23.56
N ALA A 55 7.29 -8.08 23.26
CA ALA A 55 7.75 -7.66 21.94
C ALA A 55 7.41 -8.68 20.84
N ASP A 56 7.47 -9.97 21.13
CA ASP A 56 7.17 -11.03 20.15
C ASP A 56 5.67 -11.09 19.83
N ALA A 57 4.83 -10.90 20.86
CA ALA A 57 3.39 -10.82 20.67
C ALA A 57 2.97 -9.58 19.87
N ILE A 58 3.59 -8.42 20.14
CA ILE A 58 3.37 -7.19 19.37
C ILE A 58 3.82 -7.41 17.92
N ALA A 59 5.02 -7.94 17.70
CA ALA A 59 5.55 -8.20 16.35
C ALA A 59 4.64 -9.14 15.56
N LYS A 60 4.11 -10.17 16.22
CA LYS A 60 3.18 -11.11 15.60
C LYS A 60 1.89 -10.40 15.19
N ALA A 61 1.26 -9.64 16.09
CA ALA A 61 0.02 -8.91 15.80
C ALA A 61 0.20 -7.93 14.62
N MET A 62 1.30 -7.16 14.63
CA MET A 62 1.65 -6.24 13.55
C MET A 62 1.86 -6.96 12.21
N THR A 63 2.55 -8.10 12.23
CA THR A 63 2.83 -8.87 11.01
C THR A 63 1.56 -9.50 10.46
N ASP A 64 0.73 -10.08 11.31
CA ASP A 64 -0.54 -10.69 10.93
C ASP A 64 -1.46 -9.64 10.28
N ALA A 65 -1.58 -8.45 10.89
CA ALA A 65 -2.38 -7.35 10.33
C ALA A 65 -1.84 -6.88 8.96
N ALA A 66 -0.51 -6.70 8.83
CA ALA A 66 0.09 -6.30 7.55
C ALA A 66 -0.18 -7.32 6.43
N GLN A 67 -0.26 -8.60 6.74
CA GLN A 67 -0.52 -9.67 5.76
C GLN A 67 -1.97 -9.68 5.24
N CYS A 68 -2.91 -9.10 5.97
CA CYS A 68 -4.29 -8.97 5.53
C CYS A 68 -4.48 -7.87 4.48
N VAL A 69 -3.47 -7.00 4.30
CA VAL A 69 -3.54 -5.84 3.42
C VAL A 69 -2.95 -6.14 2.06
N SER A 70 -3.75 -6.04 1.00
CA SER A 70 -3.30 -5.89 -0.37
C SER A 70 -3.16 -4.41 -0.71
N THR A 71 -2.14 -4.07 -1.49
CA THR A 71 -1.89 -2.67 -1.85
C THR A 71 -1.91 -2.49 -3.35
N ALA A 72 -2.86 -1.68 -3.83
CA ALA A 72 -2.86 -1.21 -5.20
C ALA A 72 -2.19 0.18 -5.29
N GLN A 73 -1.55 0.46 -6.43
CA GLN A 73 -0.87 1.72 -6.68
C GLN A 73 -1.09 2.14 -8.12
N ILE A 74 -1.31 3.44 -8.34
CA ILE A 74 -1.28 4.05 -9.68
C ILE A 74 -0.14 5.07 -9.72
N THR A 75 0.74 4.89 -10.68
CA THR A 75 1.87 5.77 -10.98
C THR A 75 1.97 6.00 -12.49
N TYR A 76 3.06 6.61 -12.96
CA TYR A 76 3.29 6.85 -14.39
C TYR A 76 4.61 6.24 -14.86
N ALA A 77 4.68 5.97 -16.16
CA ALA A 77 5.88 5.51 -16.83
C ALA A 77 6.82 6.70 -17.13
N ALA A 78 7.98 6.71 -16.51
CA ALA A 78 9.00 7.74 -16.75
C ALA A 78 9.78 7.54 -18.07
N ARG A 79 9.60 6.41 -18.73
CA ARG A 79 10.24 6.05 -20.02
C ARG A 79 9.51 4.90 -20.68
N ASN A 80 9.73 4.72 -21.97
CA ASN A 80 9.27 3.53 -22.68
C ASN A 80 9.96 2.27 -22.14
N SER A 81 9.21 1.21 -21.96
CA SER A 81 9.73 -0.10 -21.53
C SER A 81 8.81 -1.22 -21.96
N ASP A 82 9.35 -2.42 -22.05
CA ASP A 82 8.58 -3.65 -22.18
C ASP A 82 8.75 -4.41 -20.85
N PHE A 83 7.67 -4.66 -20.16
CA PHE A 83 7.69 -5.30 -18.86
C PHE A 83 6.49 -6.25 -18.69
N ASP A 84 6.75 -7.50 -18.37
CA ASP A 84 5.74 -8.55 -18.16
C ASP A 84 4.73 -8.69 -19.33
N GLY A 85 5.17 -8.41 -20.56
CA GLY A 85 4.33 -8.48 -21.77
C GLY A 85 3.47 -7.24 -22.03
N PHE A 86 3.65 -6.18 -21.25
CA PHE A 86 3.04 -4.87 -21.49
C PHE A 86 4.00 -3.97 -22.26
N ASP A 87 3.52 -3.40 -23.37
CA ASP A 87 4.21 -2.32 -24.11
C ASP A 87 3.86 -0.98 -23.44
N ILE A 88 4.82 -0.47 -22.68
CA ILE A 88 4.63 0.72 -21.83
C ILE A 88 5.28 1.91 -22.53
N HIS A 89 4.52 2.98 -22.73
CA HIS A 89 5.02 4.23 -23.27
C HIS A 89 5.22 5.28 -22.18
N GLU A 90 6.19 6.16 -22.40
CA GLU A 90 6.42 7.31 -21.51
C GLU A 90 5.14 8.13 -21.35
N GLY A 91 4.76 8.39 -20.10
CA GLY A 91 3.55 9.11 -19.73
C GLY A 91 2.30 8.24 -19.59
N ASP A 92 2.34 6.94 -19.91
CA ASP A 92 1.25 6.04 -19.58
C ASP A 92 1.13 5.88 -18.06
N TYR A 93 -0.09 5.69 -17.57
CA TYR A 93 -0.32 5.29 -16.19
C TYR A 93 -0.11 3.80 -16.03
N LEU A 94 0.37 3.42 -14.85
CA LEU A 94 0.66 2.03 -14.48
C LEU A 94 -0.14 1.68 -13.23
N ALA A 95 -0.94 0.62 -13.30
CA ALA A 95 -1.58 0.03 -12.13
C ALA A 95 -0.77 -1.15 -11.63
N LEU A 96 -0.38 -1.11 -10.36
CA LEU A 96 0.29 -2.20 -9.67
C LEU A 96 -0.61 -2.74 -8.57
N LEU A 97 -0.57 -4.06 -8.36
CA LEU A 97 -1.23 -4.73 -7.25
C LEU A 97 -0.20 -5.63 -6.56
N ASP A 98 0.04 -5.39 -5.28
CA ASP A 98 1.06 -6.08 -4.47
C ASP A 98 2.46 -6.06 -5.14
N GLY A 99 2.76 -4.95 -5.82
CA GLY A 99 4.02 -4.71 -6.52
C GLY A 99 4.19 -5.45 -7.84
N LYS A 100 3.11 -6.03 -8.39
CA LYS A 100 3.07 -6.60 -9.75
C LYS A 100 2.27 -5.67 -10.67
N LEU A 101 2.73 -5.52 -11.91
CA LEU A 101 2.00 -4.74 -12.90
C LEU A 101 0.70 -5.47 -13.27
N LEU A 102 -0.43 -4.79 -13.08
CA LEU A 102 -1.75 -5.27 -13.44
C LEU A 102 -2.16 -4.78 -14.83
N GLY A 103 -1.78 -3.56 -15.17
CA GLY A 103 -2.13 -2.95 -16.45
C GLY A 103 -1.48 -1.60 -16.67
N THR A 104 -1.56 -1.12 -17.89
CA THR A 104 -1.13 0.20 -18.31
C THR A 104 -2.19 0.81 -19.21
N ASP A 105 -2.46 2.10 -19.06
CA ASP A 105 -3.41 2.85 -19.89
C ASP A 105 -3.06 4.35 -19.85
N ARG A 106 -3.59 5.12 -20.78
CA ARG A 106 -3.57 6.59 -20.76
C ARG A 106 -4.73 7.19 -19.98
N ASP A 107 -5.73 6.38 -19.65
CA ASP A 107 -6.88 6.74 -18.84
C ASP A 107 -6.79 6.07 -17.46
N VAL A 108 -6.62 6.89 -16.42
CA VAL A 108 -6.61 6.44 -15.03
C VAL A 108 -7.92 5.72 -14.65
N SER A 109 -9.05 6.14 -15.25
CA SER A 109 -10.36 5.56 -14.94
C SER A 109 -10.42 4.07 -15.32
N ALA A 110 -9.83 3.69 -16.45
CA ALA A 110 -9.76 2.29 -16.88
C ALA A 110 -8.95 1.43 -15.91
N LEU A 111 -7.85 1.98 -15.38
CA LEU A 111 -7.02 1.29 -14.38
C LEU A 111 -7.73 1.18 -13.03
N LEU A 112 -8.45 2.22 -12.61
CA LEU A 112 -9.27 2.20 -11.38
C LEU A 112 -10.40 1.18 -11.48
N ASP A 113 -11.05 1.05 -12.64
CA ASP A 113 -12.06 0.01 -12.86
C ASP A 113 -11.45 -1.40 -12.75
N GLY A 114 -10.27 -1.64 -13.32
CA GLY A 114 -9.55 -2.92 -13.20
C GLY A 114 -9.16 -3.23 -11.75
N LEU A 115 -8.64 -2.24 -11.02
CA LEU A 115 -8.29 -2.40 -9.60
C LEU A 115 -9.52 -2.62 -8.71
N SER A 116 -10.65 -1.99 -9.04
CA SER A 116 -11.90 -2.21 -8.31
C SER A 116 -12.51 -3.59 -8.56
N ASP A 117 -12.34 -4.16 -9.77
CA ASP A 117 -12.70 -5.54 -10.06
C ASP A 117 -11.85 -6.53 -9.24
N GLU A 118 -10.54 -6.26 -9.08
CA GLU A 118 -9.66 -7.05 -8.22
C GLU A 118 -10.07 -6.97 -6.74
N ALA A 119 -10.41 -5.77 -6.24
CA ALA A 119 -10.91 -5.61 -4.87
C ALA A 119 -12.22 -6.39 -4.65
N ALA A 120 -13.15 -6.34 -5.60
CA ALA A 120 -14.40 -7.09 -5.55
C ALA A 120 -14.17 -8.61 -5.57
N SER A 121 -13.22 -9.09 -6.38
CA SER A 121 -12.87 -10.52 -6.47
C SER A 121 -12.27 -11.06 -5.16
N ARG A 122 -11.72 -10.19 -4.33
CA ARG A 122 -11.14 -10.49 -3.01
C ARG A 122 -12.13 -10.33 -1.87
N GLU A 123 -13.38 -9.95 -2.17
CA GLU A 123 -14.42 -9.71 -1.18
C GLU A 123 -13.98 -8.67 -0.12
N ALA A 124 -13.31 -7.60 -0.58
CA ALA A 124 -12.77 -6.56 0.30
C ALA A 124 -13.87 -5.95 1.17
N GLU A 125 -13.61 -5.83 2.46
CA GLU A 125 -14.50 -5.21 3.45
C GLU A 125 -14.13 -3.74 3.71
N PHE A 126 -12.83 -3.41 3.65
CA PHE A 126 -12.34 -2.05 3.85
C PHE A 126 -11.41 -1.64 2.70
N ILE A 127 -11.68 -0.47 2.13
CA ILE A 127 -10.88 0.11 1.05
C ILE A 127 -10.55 1.55 1.43
N THR A 128 -9.26 1.88 1.49
CA THR A 128 -8.82 3.26 1.74
C THR A 128 -8.02 3.77 0.54
N VAL A 129 -8.51 4.83 -0.08
CA VAL A 129 -7.87 5.51 -1.21
C VAL A 129 -7.08 6.71 -0.72
N PHE A 130 -5.76 6.65 -0.82
CA PHE A 130 -4.86 7.77 -0.57
C PHE A 130 -4.53 8.44 -1.90
N TYR A 131 -4.92 9.69 -2.09
CA TYR A 131 -4.59 10.43 -3.31
C TYR A 131 -3.36 11.33 -3.13
N GLY A 132 -2.54 11.39 -4.18
CA GLY A 132 -1.27 12.12 -4.22
C GLY A 132 -1.42 13.61 -4.50
N GLU A 133 -0.28 14.33 -4.47
CA GLU A 133 -0.23 15.77 -4.67
C GLU A 133 -0.69 16.23 -6.07
N ASP A 134 -0.57 15.35 -7.07
CA ASP A 134 -0.97 15.63 -8.46
C ASP A 134 -2.44 15.29 -8.77
N VAL A 135 -3.22 14.89 -7.77
CA VAL A 135 -4.64 14.53 -7.91
C VAL A 135 -5.50 15.57 -7.21
N ASN A 136 -6.47 16.14 -7.92
CA ASN A 136 -7.46 17.00 -7.30
C ASN A 136 -8.55 16.19 -6.59
N GLU A 137 -9.25 16.84 -5.65
CA GLU A 137 -10.25 16.19 -4.80
C GLU A 137 -11.43 15.61 -5.60
N GLU A 138 -11.84 16.27 -6.70
CA GLU A 138 -12.95 15.78 -7.55
C GLU A 138 -12.58 14.44 -8.21
N ASP A 139 -11.37 14.30 -8.76
CA ASP A 139 -10.91 13.06 -9.37
C ASP A 139 -10.64 11.98 -8.31
N ALA A 140 -10.21 12.38 -7.10
CA ALA A 140 -10.09 11.47 -5.96
C ALA A 140 -11.44 10.87 -5.53
N HIS A 141 -12.50 11.67 -5.53
CA HIS A 141 -13.86 11.16 -5.28
C HIS A 141 -14.33 10.19 -6.37
N LYS A 142 -14.05 10.47 -7.65
CA LYS A 142 -14.36 9.54 -8.75
C LYS A 142 -13.65 8.19 -8.59
N ALA A 143 -12.42 8.20 -8.06
CA ALA A 143 -11.71 6.97 -7.74
C ALA A 143 -12.45 6.16 -6.66
N CYS A 144 -12.90 6.79 -5.58
CA CYS A 144 -13.72 6.12 -4.56
C CYS A 144 -15.04 5.58 -5.13
N ASP A 145 -15.68 6.33 -6.02
CA ASP A 145 -16.94 5.92 -6.67
C ASP A 145 -16.75 4.64 -7.50
N ALA A 146 -15.56 4.43 -8.11
CA ALA A 146 -15.27 3.20 -8.84
C ALA A 146 -15.29 1.98 -7.89
N PHE A 147 -14.64 2.08 -6.73
CA PHE A 147 -14.64 1.01 -5.73
C PHE A 147 -16.01 0.81 -5.10
N THR A 148 -16.72 1.88 -4.71
CA THR A 148 -18.07 1.79 -4.13
C THR A 148 -19.06 1.09 -5.06
N ARG A 149 -18.93 1.31 -6.37
CA ARG A 149 -19.79 0.63 -7.36
C ARG A 149 -19.56 -0.88 -7.44
N LYS A 150 -18.30 -1.31 -7.32
CA LYS A 150 -17.90 -2.71 -7.49
C LYS A 150 -17.93 -3.50 -6.18
N CYS A 151 -17.70 -2.81 -5.07
CA CYS A 151 -17.67 -3.36 -3.72
C CYS A 151 -18.74 -2.67 -2.85
N PRO A 152 -20.06 -2.91 -3.10
CA PRO A 152 -21.13 -2.18 -2.44
C PRO A 152 -21.22 -2.45 -0.94
N ASP A 153 -20.66 -3.56 -0.48
CA ASP A 153 -20.64 -3.96 0.94
C ASP A 153 -19.37 -3.49 1.67
N ALA A 154 -18.39 -2.96 0.93
CA ALA A 154 -17.14 -2.45 1.50
C ALA A 154 -17.29 -1.02 2.02
N GLU A 155 -16.60 -0.71 3.11
CA GLU A 155 -16.40 0.66 3.56
C GLU A 155 -15.27 1.30 2.74
N VAL A 156 -15.58 2.34 1.95
CA VAL A 156 -14.62 3.05 1.10
C VAL A 156 -14.30 4.42 1.69
N ASN A 157 -13.04 4.63 2.06
CA ASN A 157 -12.55 5.86 2.68
C ASN A 157 -11.59 6.62 1.74
N LEU A 158 -11.66 7.96 1.74
CA LEU A 158 -10.78 8.85 1.00
C LEU A 158 -9.89 9.64 1.94
N ILE A 159 -8.58 9.62 1.69
CA ILE A 159 -7.59 10.35 2.49
C ILE A 159 -6.66 11.14 1.55
N CYS A 160 -6.45 12.42 1.85
CA CYS A 160 -5.41 13.20 1.21
C CYS A 160 -4.04 12.74 1.72
N GLY A 161 -3.34 11.94 0.94
CA GLY A 161 -2.00 11.44 1.26
C GLY A 161 -0.91 12.45 0.92
N GLY A 162 -1.11 13.26 -0.11
CA GLY A 162 -0.14 14.25 -0.59
C GLY A 162 1.18 13.65 -1.04
N GLN A 163 1.22 12.35 -1.29
CA GLN A 163 2.42 11.64 -1.72
C GLN A 163 2.81 12.05 -3.15
N PRO A 164 4.11 12.21 -3.44
CA PRO A 164 4.61 12.40 -4.79
C PRO A 164 4.66 11.07 -5.56
N VAL A 165 4.76 11.13 -6.88
CA VAL A 165 4.99 10.00 -7.79
C VAL A 165 3.78 9.07 -7.95
N TYR A 166 3.10 8.74 -6.87
CA TYR A 166 1.90 7.89 -6.90
C TYR A 166 0.65 8.76 -6.90
N TYR A 167 -0.14 8.68 -7.98
CA TYR A 167 -1.44 9.32 -8.05
C TYR A 167 -2.39 8.74 -7.01
N TYR A 168 -2.37 7.42 -6.86
CA TYR A 168 -3.15 6.71 -5.86
C TYR A 168 -2.34 5.61 -5.20
N ILE A 169 -2.51 5.47 -3.89
CA ILE A 169 -2.14 4.29 -3.11
C ILE A 169 -3.43 3.81 -2.45
N ILE A 170 -3.77 2.54 -2.62
CA ILE A 170 -5.07 2.01 -2.20
C ILE A 170 -4.82 0.80 -1.31
N SER A 171 -5.33 0.86 -0.07
CA SER A 171 -5.44 -0.29 0.83
C SER A 171 -6.68 -1.09 0.48
N ILE A 172 -6.54 -2.40 0.43
CA ILE A 172 -7.62 -3.35 0.16
C ILE A 172 -7.52 -4.42 1.24
N GLU A 173 -8.54 -4.48 2.12
CA GLU A 173 -8.60 -5.35 3.31
C GLU A 173 -9.87 -6.15 3.38
#